data_4b106a8db97638eb96b6f724903c4cd1
#
_entry.id   4b106a8db97638eb96b6f724903c4cd1
#
_cell.length_a   1.000
_cell.length_b   1.000
_cell.length_c   1.000
_cell.angle_alpha   90.00
_cell.angle_beta   90.00
_cell.angle_gamma   90.00
#
_symmetry.space_group_name_H-M   'P 1'
#
loop_
_entity.id
_entity.type
_entity.pdbx_description
1 polymer ?
#
loop_
_entity_poly.entity_id
_entity_poly.type
_entity_poly.pdbx_seq_one_letter_code
_entity_poly.pdbx_strand_id
1 'polypeptide(L)'
;AGDPLPLQRRLSLGGLDLLPGYAFRAIACAPAGFSDPSTPALCDRMVISQAEFRHRLKLRAGYTVRDPQHKELDHFLGIEDPDLVVLGDAGSAWRAGEGPGRVPSDRIRSLSEWKADAGVGVDAGGVAVYLVKALTDGEPLRVYLRLERRF
;
A
#
# COMPACT_ATOMS: atom_id res chain seq x y z
N ALA A 1 26.78 -3.00 16.58
CA ALA A 1 26.52 -2.37 15.29
C ALA A 1 26.46 -3.47 14.25
N GLY A 2 25.33 -3.66 13.57
CA GLY A 2 25.22 -4.67 12.52
C GLY A 2 25.81 -4.13 11.22
N ASP A 3 26.41 -5.03 10.44
CA ASP A 3 26.89 -4.70 9.11
C ASP A 3 25.77 -4.19 8.19
N PRO A 4 26.09 -3.31 7.21
CA PRO A 4 25.11 -2.84 6.26
C PRO A 4 24.56 -4.02 5.44
N LEU A 5 23.26 -4.02 5.15
CA LEU A 5 22.64 -5.05 4.34
C LEU A 5 23.29 -5.12 2.95
N PRO A 6 23.50 -6.33 2.40
CA PRO A 6 23.88 -6.49 1.00
C PRO A 6 22.89 -5.79 0.06
N LEU A 7 23.34 -5.32 -1.08
CA LEU A 7 22.53 -4.57 -2.05
C LEU A 7 21.19 -5.26 -2.40
N GLN A 8 21.22 -6.58 -2.54
CA GLN A 8 20.03 -7.39 -2.87
C GLN A 8 18.96 -7.42 -1.76
N ARG A 9 19.34 -7.07 -0.53
CA ARG A 9 18.46 -7.06 0.65
C ARG A 9 18.11 -5.65 1.11
N ARG A 10 18.52 -4.62 0.39
CA ARG A 10 18.18 -3.24 0.73
C ARG A 10 16.74 -2.95 0.42
N LEU A 11 16.15 -2.07 1.23
CA LEU A 11 14.73 -1.81 1.30
C LEU A 11 14.39 -0.48 0.63
N SER A 12 13.15 -0.36 0.20
CA SER A 12 12.52 0.90 -0.21
C SER A 12 11.08 0.91 0.28
N LEU A 13 10.50 2.09 0.45
CA LEU A 13 9.13 2.26 0.88
C LEU A 13 8.35 3.02 -0.20
N GLY A 14 7.06 2.71 -0.34
CA GLY A 14 6.16 3.25 -1.34
C GLY A 14 5.70 2.22 -2.36
N GLY A 15 4.49 2.39 -2.85
CA GLY A 15 3.81 1.47 -3.77
C GLY A 15 2.73 0.63 -3.11
N LEU A 16 2.10 -0.20 -3.90
CA LEU A 16 0.80 -0.84 -3.66
C LEU A 16 0.67 -1.58 -2.32
N ASP A 17 1.73 -2.27 -1.89
CA ASP A 17 1.66 -3.16 -0.72
C ASP A 17 2.18 -2.50 0.56
N LEU A 18 2.87 -1.37 0.44
CA LEU A 18 3.51 -0.70 1.57
C LEU A 18 2.85 0.63 1.91
N LEU A 19 3.02 1.64 1.05
CA LEU A 19 2.40 2.97 1.16
C LEU A 19 1.76 3.29 -0.19
N PRO A 20 0.51 2.89 -0.42
CA PRO A 20 -0.15 3.07 -1.71
C PRO A 20 -0.38 4.53 -2.13
N GLY A 21 -0.40 5.47 -1.19
CA GLY A 21 -0.46 6.90 -1.49
C GLY A 21 0.79 7.46 -2.16
N TYR A 22 1.89 6.71 -2.17
CA TYR A 22 3.18 7.11 -2.74
C TYR A 22 3.54 6.30 -3.99
N ALA A 23 4.37 6.87 -4.85
CA ALA A 23 4.92 6.15 -5.99
C ALA A 23 5.73 4.92 -5.54
N PHE A 24 5.87 3.94 -6.42
CA PHE A 24 6.74 2.81 -6.18
C PHE A 24 8.16 3.28 -5.86
N ARG A 25 8.72 2.83 -4.75
CA ARG A 25 10.05 3.21 -4.25
C ARG A 25 10.23 4.71 -3.98
N ALA A 26 9.17 5.44 -3.65
CA ALA A 26 9.28 6.86 -3.33
C ALA A 26 10.32 7.19 -2.25
N ILE A 27 10.56 6.25 -1.33
CA ILE A 27 11.60 6.35 -0.30
C ILE A 27 12.60 5.22 -0.54
N ALA A 28 13.67 5.50 -1.28
CA ALA A 28 14.70 4.53 -1.65
C ALA A 28 16.05 4.78 -0.95
N CYS A 29 16.18 5.84 -0.13
CA CYS A 29 17.44 6.28 0.49
C CYS A 29 18.57 6.57 -0.51
N ALA A 30 18.23 6.88 -1.74
CA ALA A 30 19.17 7.29 -2.76
C ALA A 30 19.66 8.73 -2.50
N PRO A 31 20.83 9.13 -3.01
CA PRO A 31 21.25 10.52 -3.00
C PRO A 31 20.21 11.42 -3.68
N ALA A 32 20.08 12.66 -3.19
CA ALA A 32 19.16 13.63 -3.77
C ALA A 32 19.40 13.79 -5.28
N GLY A 33 18.33 13.70 -6.06
CA GLY A 33 18.39 13.78 -7.53
C GLY A 33 18.25 12.44 -8.27
N PHE A 34 18.28 11.32 -7.57
CA PHE A 34 18.02 9.99 -8.15
C PHE A 34 16.60 9.53 -7.85
N SER A 35 15.66 9.97 -8.64
CA SER A 35 14.25 9.50 -8.61
C SER A 35 13.94 8.50 -9.75
N ASP A 36 14.96 7.94 -10.38
CA ASP A 36 14.80 6.95 -11.43
C ASP A 36 14.31 5.61 -10.82
N PRO A 37 13.24 4.99 -11.36
CA PRO A 37 12.78 3.66 -10.94
C PRO A 37 13.85 2.57 -11.03
N SER A 38 14.88 2.76 -11.86
CA SER A 38 16.02 1.85 -11.96
C SER A 38 17.02 2.00 -10.81
N THR A 39 16.91 3.07 -9.99
CA THR A 39 17.81 3.27 -8.86
C THR A 39 17.60 2.17 -7.81
N PRO A 40 18.66 1.46 -7.41
CA PRO A 40 18.52 0.40 -6.42
C PRO A 40 18.05 0.95 -5.08
N ALA A 41 17.21 0.19 -4.37
CA ALA A 41 16.86 0.49 -2.99
C ALA A 41 18.12 0.49 -2.13
N LEU A 42 18.29 1.51 -1.29
CA LEU A 42 19.50 1.70 -0.49
C LEU A 42 19.22 1.80 1.02
N CYS A 43 17.97 1.66 1.47
CA CYS A 43 17.64 1.69 2.89
C CYS A 43 18.05 0.38 3.58
N ASP A 44 18.61 0.49 4.78
CA ASP A 44 19.00 -0.66 5.60
C ASP A 44 17.92 -1.02 6.63
N ARG A 45 17.05 -0.08 6.97
CA ARG A 45 15.99 -0.21 7.96
C ARG A 45 14.68 0.32 7.39
N MET A 46 13.60 -0.30 7.81
CA MET A 46 12.25 0.12 7.48
C MET A 46 11.32 -0.21 8.65
N VAL A 47 10.42 0.70 8.94
CA VAL A 47 9.28 0.48 9.83
C VAL A 47 8.03 0.89 9.09
N ILE A 48 7.01 0.05 9.15
CA ILE A 48 5.69 0.32 8.58
C ILE A 48 4.62 -0.10 9.57
N SER A 49 3.58 0.71 9.68
CA SER A 49 2.33 0.42 10.37
C SER A 49 1.21 0.52 9.36
N GLN A 50 0.37 -0.49 9.31
CA GLN A 50 -0.74 -0.59 8.37
C GLN A 50 -2.01 -0.92 9.15
N ALA A 51 -3.07 -0.19 8.88
CA ALA A 51 -4.38 -0.41 9.46
C ALA A 51 -5.44 -0.45 8.37
N GLU A 52 -6.34 -1.38 8.48
CA GLU A 52 -7.46 -1.53 7.57
C GLU A 52 -8.74 -1.84 8.36
N PHE A 53 -9.78 -1.09 8.10
CA PHE A 53 -11.11 -1.33 8.63
C PHE A 53 -12.03 -1.72 7.47
N ARG A 54 -12.78 -2.82 7.65
CA ARG A 54 -13.75 -3.33 6.68
C ARG A 54 -15.15 -3.35 7.27
N HIS A 55 -16.10 -2.88 6.48
CA HIS A 55 -17.51 -2.92 6.81
C HIS A 55 -18.31 -3.48 5.65
N ARG A 56 -18.96 -4.64 5.87
CA ARG A 56 -19.78 -5.29 4.86
C ARG A 56 -21.05 -4.48 4.60
N LEU A 57 -21.21 -4.08 3.36
CA LEU A 57 -22.43 -3.42 2.90
C LEU A 57 -23.44 -4.49 2.46
N LYS A 58 -24.66 -4.39 2.96
CA LYS A 58 -25.76 -5.27 2.52
C LYS A 58 -26.34 -4.73 1.21
N LEU A 59 -25.57 -4.83 0.14
CA LEU A 59 -25.93 -4.35 -1.19
C LEU A 59 -25.84 -5.48 -2.20
N ARG A 60 -26.82 -5.53 -3.08
CA ARG A 60 -26.82 -6.46 -4.20
C ARG A 60 -27.05 -5.68 -5.49
N ALA A 61 -26.07 -5.63 -6.37
CA ALA A 61 -26.14 -4.93 -7.63
C ALA A 61 -25.68 -5.85 -8.76
N GLY A 62 -26.59 -6.14 -9.68
CA GLY A 62 -26.32 -7.05 -10.80
C GLY A 62 -27.63 -7.58 -11.40
N TYR A 63 -27.53 -8.64 -12.17
CA TYR A 63 -28.67 -9.29 -12.81
C TYR A 63 -28.60 -10.81 -12.64
N THR A 64 -29.76 -11.43 -12.57
CA THR A 64 -29.89 -12.88 -12.53
C THR A 64 -30.12 -13.40 -13.94
N VAL A 65 -29.24 -14.28 -14.41
CA VAL A 65 -29.43 -15.00 -15.67
C VAL A 65 -30.26 -16.24 -15.39
N ARG A 66 -31.45 -16.31 -15.99
CA ARG A 66 -32.30 -17.49 -15.94
C ARG A 66 -32.15 -18.27 -17.23
N ASP A 67 -31.85 -19.53 -17.11
CA ASP A 67 -31.93 -20.44 -18.24
C ASP A 67 -33.38 -21.01 -18.33
N PRO A 68 -34.14 -20.71 -19.39
CA PRO A 68 -35.51 -21.22 -19.53
C PRO A 68 -35.60 -22.74 -19.70
N GLN A 69 -34.51 -23.42 -19.98
CA GLN A 69 -34.46 -24.87 -20.20
C GLN A 69 -33.95 -25.68 -19.01
N HIS A 70 -33.20 -25.03 -18.08
CA HIS A 70 -32.64 -25.69 -16.90
C HIS A 70 -33.08 -24.93 -15.65
N LYS A 71 -34.09 -25.45 -14.96
CA LYS A 71 -34.67 -24.85 -13.75
C LYS A 71 -33.70 -24.68 -12.55
N GLU A 72 -32.50 -25.19 -12.62
CA GLU A 72 -31.53 -25.23 -11.51
C GLU A 72 -30.35 -24.24 -11.65
N LEU A 73 -30.30 -23.42 -12.70
CA LEU A 73 -29.17 -22.53 -12.97
C LEU A 73 -29.57 -21.06 -12.98
N ASP A 74 -30.11 -20.60 -11.85
CA ASP A 74 -30.18 -19.14 -11.60
C ASP A 74 -28.78 -18.66 -11.16
N HIS A 75 -28.02 -18.07 -12.07
CA HIS A 75 -26.74 -17.45 -11.75
C HIS A 75 -26.90 -15.96 -11.56
N PHE A 76 -26.50 -15.48 -10.38
CA PHE A 76 -26.35 -14.06 -10.15
C PHE A 76 -25.00 -13.58 -10.67
N LEU A 77 -25.06 -12.64 -11.61
CA LEU A 77 -23.87 -11.94 -12.12
C LEU A 77 -23.88 -10.50 -11.62
N GLY A 78 -23.02 -10.19 -10.70
CA GLY A 78 -22.95 -8.86 -10.12
C GLY A 78 -22.13 -8.80 -8.83
N ILE A 79 -22.29 -7.70 -8.13
CA ILE A 79 -21.69 -7.44 -6.83
C ILE A 79 -22.70 -7.79 -5.76
N GLU A 80 -22.35 -8.66 -4.83
CA GLU A 80 -23.16 -9.04 -3.69
C GLU A 80 -22.37 -8.80 -2.41
N ASP A 81 -22.97 -8.04 -1.50
CA ASP A 81 -22.42 -7.70 -0.18
C ASP A 81 -20.95 -7.23 -0.21
N PRO A 82 -20.61 -6.17 -0.96
CA PRO A 82 -19.24 -5.66 -1.02
C PRO A 82 -18.80 -5.10 0.34
N ASP A 83 -17.51 -5.18 0.62
CA ASP A 83 -16.92 -4.54 1.78
C ASP A 83 -16.53 -3.09 1.44
N LEU A 84 -17.00 -2.14 2.24
CA LEU A 84 -16.40 -0.81 2.31
C LEU A 84 -15.11 -0.92 3.11
N VAL A 85 -14.03 -0.42 2.56
CA VAL A 85 -12.71 -0.50 3.16
C VAL A 85 -12.19 0.90 3.45
N VAL A 86 -11.69 1.12 4.65
CA VAL A 86 -10.93 2.31 5.03
C VAL A 86 -9.54 1.85 5.44
N LEU A 87 -8.52 2.45 4.87
CA LEU A 87 -7.13 2.11 5.17
C LEU A 87 -6.34 3.33 5.61
N GLY A 88 -5.29 3.09 6.38
CA GLY A 88 -4.33 4.09 6.79
C GLY A 88 -2.99 3.43 7.05
N ASP A 89 -1.96 3.97 6.43
CA ASP A 89 -0.61 3.45 6.53
C ASP A 89 0.35 4.55 6.95
N ALA A 90 1.37 4.17 7.70
CA ALA A 90 2.45 5.07 8.06
C ALA A 90 3.77 4.32 8.10
N GLY A 91 4.84 4.95 7.65
CA GLY A 91 6.13 4.28 7.66
C GLY A 91 7.30 5.19 7.37
N SER A 92 8.48 4.66 7.62
CA SER A 92 9.73 5.31 7.29
C SER A 92 10.78 4.28 6.93
N ALA A 93 11.71 4.67 6.05
CA ALA A 93 12.86 3.86 5.71
C ALA A 93 14.12 4.74 5.72
N TRP A 94 15.25 4.19 6.18
CA TRP A 94 16.48 4.96 6.35
C TRP A 94 17.73 4.10 6.24
N ARG A 95 18.88 4.78 6.15
CA ARG A 95 20.20 4.16 6.26
C ARG A 95 20.65 4.21 7.71
N ALA A 96 21.02 3.06 8.27
CA ALA A 96 21.57 2.97 9.62
C ALA A 96 23.07 3.29 9.64
N GLY A 97 23.57 3.75 10.78
CA GLY A 97 24.98 3.98 11.04
C GLY A 97 25.31 5.44 11.35
N GLU A 98 26.58 5.77 11.23
CA GLU A 98 27.11 7.12 11.50
C GLU A 98 27.36 7.88 10.19
N GLY A 99 27.30 9.23 10.26
CA GLY A 99 27.56 10.13 9.15
C GLY A 99 26.33 10.84 8.58
N PRO A 100 26.52 11.73 7.60
CA PRO A 100 25.45 12.54 7.04
C PRO A 100 24.32 11.69 6.45
N GLY A 101 23.06 12.02 6.78
CA GLY A 101 21.87 11.34 6.27
C GLY A 101 21.67 9.92 6.80
N ARG A 102 22.36 9.51 7.86
CA ARG A 102 22.20 8.24 8.53
C ARG A 102 21.57 8.42 9.91
N VAL A 103 20.91 7.39 10.38
CA VAL A 103 20.34 7.33 11.73
C VAL A 103 21.16 6.32 12.54
N PRO A 104 21.60 6.67 13.76
CA PRO A 104 22.32 5.73 14.63
C PRO A 104 21.58 4.39 14.75
N SER A 105 22.34 3.29 14.81
CA SER A 105 21.79 1.93 14.74
C SER A 105 20.87 1.57 15.92
N ASP A 106 20.98 2.30 17.03
CA ASP A 106 20.20 2.16 18.25
C ASP A 106 18.93 3.04 18.27
N ARG A 107 18.69 3.81 17.20
CA ARG A 107 17.56 4.74 17.10
C ARG A 107 16.65 4.43 15.92
N ILE A 108 15.40 4.83 16.09
CA ILE A 108 14.38 4.89 15.04
C ILE A 108 14.33 6.33 14.52
N ARG A 109 14.06 6.48 13.24
CA ARG A 109 13.87 7.79 12.62
C ARG A 109 12.73 8.55 13.30
N SER A 110 12.89 9.86 13.44
CA SER A 110 11.87 10.72 14.05
C SER A 110 10.50 10.55 13.37
N LEU A 111 9.44 10.52 14.16
CA LEU A 111 8.05 10.42 13.65
C LEU A 111 7.69 11.56 12.71
N SER A 112 8.29 12.74 12.87
CA SER A 112 8.09 13.89 11.98
C SER A 112 8.59 13.64 10.54
N GLU A 113 9.42 12.63 10.34
CA GLU A 113 9.95 12.24 9.03
C GLU A 113 9.24 11.01 8.45
N TRP A 114 8.20 10.52 9.13
CA TRP A 114 7.41 9.43 8.62
C TRP A 114 6.49 9.92 7.50
N LYS A 115 6.27 9.03 6.55
CA LYS A 115 5.28 9.19 5.50
C LYS A 115 4.02 8.48 5.90
N ALA A 116 2.88 9.08 5.60
CA ALA A 116 1.59 8.51 5.90
C ALA A 116 0.63 8.70 4.72
N ASP A 117 -0.25 7.75 4.55
CA ASP A 117 -1.37 7.85 3.62
C ASP A 117 -2.66 7.33 4.24
N ALA A 118 -3.76 7.66 3.59
CA ALA A 118 -5.07 7.15 3.93
C ALA A 118 -5.89 6.95 2.67
N GLY A 119 -6.82 6.01 2.73
CA GLY A 119 -7.64 5.69 1.58
C GLY A 119 -8.97 5.05 1.94
N VAL A 120 -9.83 5.03 0.94
CA VAL A 120 -11.12 4.33 0.99
C VAL A 120 -11.26 3.47 -0.26
N GLY A 121 -11.97 2.37 -0.13
CA GLY A 121 -12.18 1.48 -1.26
C GLY A 121 -13.41 0.60 -1.11
N VAL A 122 -13.70 -0.13 -2.16
CA VAL A 122 -14.75 -1.14 -2.20
C VAL A 122 -14.12 -2.45 -2.67
N ASP A 123 -14.33 -3.51 -1.90
CA ASP A 123 -13.90 -4.87 -2.22
C ASP A 123 -15.13 -5.73 -2.51
N ALA A 124 -15.20 -6.25 -3.71
CA ALA A 124 -16.31 -7.08 -4.19
C ALA A 124 -15.80 -8.48 -4.54
N GLY A 125 -15.64 -9.31 -3.51
CA GLY A 125 -15.31 -10.73 -3.71
C GLY A 125 -13.90 -11.01 -4.24
N GLY A 126 -12.90 -10.20 -3.83
CA GLY A 126 -11.50 -10.37 -4.22
C GLY A 126 -11.04 -9.40 -5.30
N VAL A 127 -11.92 -8.58 -5.83
CA VAL A 127 -11.58 -7.43 -6.67
C VAL A 127 -11.88 -6.17 -5.87
N ALA A 128 -10.87 -5.38 -5.59
CA ALA A 128 -11.03 -4.14 -4.83
C ALA A 128 -10.51 -2.93 -5.60
N VAL A 129 -11.23 -1.82 -5.47
CA VAL A 129 -10.82 -0.51 -6.00
C VAL A 129 -10.63 0.43 -4.82
N TYR A 130 -9.48 1.09 -4.76
CA TYR A 130 -9.12 2.01 -3.70
C TYR A 130 -8.79 3.39 -4.25
N LEU A 131 -9.19 4.42 -3.51
CA LEU A 131 -8.74 5.79 -3.65
C LEU A 131 -7.85 6.11 -2.47
N VAL A 132 -6.58 6.41 -2.72
CA VAL A 132 -5.58 6.63 -1.66
C VAL A 132 -4.87 7.94 -1.86
N LYS A 133 -4.67 8.67 -0.76
CA LYS A 133 -4.01 9.97 -0.73
C LYS A 133 -2.87 9.95 0.28
N ALA A 134 -1.69 10.35 -0.17
CA ALA A 134 -0.58 10.68 0.72
C ALA A 134 -0.93 11.91 1.57
N LEU A 135 -0.64 11.86 2.86
CA LEU A 135 -0.97 12.90 3.83
C LEU A 135 0.17 13.88 4.07
N THR A 136 1.40 13.51 3.76
CA THR A 136 2.59 14.30 4.14
C THR A 136 3.30 15.04 3.02
N ASP A 137 3.21 14.63 1.77
CA ASP A 137 4.06 15.20 0.70
C ASP A 137 3.30 15.84 -0.47
N GLY A 138 1.99 16.04 -0.34
CA GLY A 138 1.20 16.64 -1.43
C GLY A 138 1.10 15.79 -2.70
N GLU A 139 1.47 14.51 -2.65
CA GLU A 139 1.32 13.56 -3.76
C GLU A 139 -0.10 13.55 -4.32
N PRO A 140 -0.31 13.29 -5.60
CA PRO A 140 -1.65 13.23 -6.20
C PRO A 140 -2.47 12.10 -5.59
N LEU A 141 -3.79 12.22 -5.67
CA LEU A 141 -4.71 11.12 -5.38
C LEU A 141 -4.41 9.96 -6.34
N ARG A 142 -4.36 8.76 -5.80
CA ARG A 142 -4.07 7.54 -6.57
C ARG A 142 -5.26 6.59 -6.53
N VAL A 143 -5.48 5.94 -7.66
CA VAL A 143 -6.48 4.89 -7.82
C VAL A 143 -5.75 3.56 -7.95
N TYR A 144 -6.15 2.57 -7.16
CA TYR A 144 -5.62 1.22 -7.23
C TYR A 144 -6.70 0.20 -7.48
N LEU A 145 -6.37 -0.75 -8.34
CA LEU A 145 -7.10 -1.99 -8.49
C LEU A 145 -6.29 -3.11 -7.81
N ARG A 146 -6.93 -3.89 -6.99
CA ARG A 146 -6.33 -5.05 -6.33
C ARG A 146 -7.19 -6.29 -6.61
N LEU A 147 -6.52 -7.40 -6.93
CA LEU A 147 -7.18 -8.67 -7.24
C LEU A 147 -7.19 -9.65 -6.05
N GLU A 148 -6.52 -9.30 -4.95
CA GLU A 148 -6.45 -10.12 -3.75
C GLU A 148 -6.59 -9.25 -2.49
N ARG A 149 -6.97 -9.86 -1.37
CA ARG A 149 -7.00 -9.16 -0.08
C ARG A 149 -5.59 -8.80 0.37
N ARG A 150 -5.49 -7.70 1.11
CA ARG A 150 -4.20 -7.20 1.62
C ARG A 150 -3.67 -8.07 2.78
N PHE A 151 -4.59 -8.65 3.56
CA PHE A 151 -4.33 -9.50 4.72
C PHE A 151 -5.24 -10.73 4.70
#